data_64de5fddb667c5d3f0a8dc28ef7c296b
#
_entry.id   64de5fddb667c5d3f0a8dc28ef7c296b
#
_cell.length_a   1.000
_cell.length_b   1.000
_cell.length_c   1.000
_cell.angle_alpha   90.00
_cell.angle_beta   90.00
_cell.angle_gamma   90.00
#
_symmetry.space_group_name_H-M   'P 1'
#
loop_
_entity.id
_entity.type
_entity.pdbx_description
1 polymer ?
#
loop_
_entity_poly.entity_id
_entity_poly.type
_entity_poly.pdbx_seq_one_letter_code
_entity_poly.pdbx_strand_id
1 'polypeptide(L)'
;MSKKVAIIGAGITGLSSAYFIKKQDPSIEVTIFEASNRVGGKIQTYRSDGYTIELGPESYLGRKTIMTDVAKDIGLENDLITNTTGQSYIFAKNKLYPIPGGSIMGIPTDIKPFIKTRLISPIGKLRAGLDLFKK
;
A
#
# COMPACT_ATOMS: atom_id res chain seq x y z
N MET A 1 -13.58 -38.10 2.61
CA MET A 1 -14.30 -37.00 1.96
C MET A 1 -13.36 -35.82 1.88
N SER A 2 -13.14 -35.21 0.70
CA SER A 2 -12.37 -33.98 0.57
C SER A 2 -13.11 -32.83 1.25
N LYS A 3 -12.38 -32.00 1.99
CA LYS A 3 -12.95 -30.77 2.56
C LYS A 3 -13.28 -29.80 1.44
N LYS A 4 -14.43 -29.14 1.54
CA LYS A 4 -14.84 -28.08 0.62
C LYS A 4 -14.92 -26.76 1.35
N VAL A 5 -14.35 -25.72 0.76
CA VAL A 5 -14.33 -24.36 1.31
C VAL A 5 -14.93 -23.40 0.27
N ALA A 6 -15.91 -22.61 0.70
CA ALA A 6 -16.48 -21.52 -0.08
C ALA A 6 -15.93 -20.19 0.45
N ILE A 7 -15.42 -19.33 -0.45
CA ILE A 7 -14.90 -18.00 -0.14
C ILE A 7 -15.80 -16.98 -0.85
N ILE A 8 -16.26 -15.99 -0.12
CA ILE A 8 -17.10 -14.91 -0.66
C ILE A 8 -16.23 -13.69 -0.94
N GLY A 9 -16.16 -13.30 -2.21
CA GLY A 9 -15.37 -12.17 -2.70
C GLY A 9 -14.00 -12.57 -3.23
N ALA A 10 -13.69 -12.16 -4.47
CA ALA A 10 -12.43 -12.38 -5.15
C ALA A 10 -11.51 -11.13 -5.11
N GLY A 11 -11.58 -10.35 -4.05
CA GLY A 11 -10.57 -9.33 -3.75
C GLY A 11 -9.29 -9.96 -3.19
N ILE A 12 -8.28 -9.13 -2.88
CA ILE A 12 -6.98 -9.59 -2.39
C ILE A 12 -7.10 -10.53 -1.18
N THR A 13 -8.03 -10.27 -0.27
CA THR A 13 -8.24 -11.10 0.92
C THR A 13 -8.75 -12.48 0.55
N GLY A 14 -9.79 -12.57 -0.30
CA GLY A 14 -10.35 -13.87 -0.70
C GLY A 14 -9.37 -14.70 -1.53
N LEU A 15 -8.67 -14.06 -2.47
CA LEU A 15 -7.64 -14.70 -3.28
C LEU A 15 -6.47 -15.21 -2.42
N SER A 16 -5.98 -14.40 -1.48
CA SER A 16 -4.93 -14.82 -0.54
C SER A 16 -5.39 -15.96 0.36
N SER A 17 -6.63 -15.93 0.83
CA SER A 17 -7.19 -17.03 1.63
C SER A 17 -7.19 -18.34 0.85
N ALA A 18 -7.67 -18.29 -0.41
CA ALA A 18 -7.66 -19.46 -1.29
C ALA A 18 -6.24 -19.99 -1.53
N TYR A 19 -5.31 -19.07 -1.81
CA TYR A 19 -3.90 -19.40 -2.01
C TYR A 19 -3.31 -20.12 -0.79
N PHE A 20 -3.44 -19.57 0.41
CA PHE A 20 -2.86 -20.17 1.60
C PHE A 20 -3.54 -21.50 1.98
N ILE A 21 -4.85 -21.63 1.79
CA ILE A 21 -5.55 -22.92 1.99
C ILE A 21 -4.98 -23.97 1.03
N LYS A 22 -4.85 -23.66 -0.24
CA LYS A 22 -4.29 -24.58 -1.25
C LYS A 22 -2.81 -24.89 -1.03
N LYS A 23 -2.04 -23.91 -0.54
CA LYS A 23 -0.63 -24.11 -0.18
C LYS A 23 -0.47 -25.03 1.02
N GLN A 24 -1.35 -24.93 2.00
CA GLN A 24 -1.34 -25.76 3.20
C GLN A 24 -1.85 -27.19 2.94
N ASP A 25 -2.92 -27.32 2.20
CA ASP A 25 -3.52 -28.61 1.85
C ASP A 25 -4.10 -28.56 0.41
N PRO A 26 -3.36 -29.05 -0.57
CA PRO A 26 -3.81 -29.07 -1.99
C PRO A 26 -5.07 -29.90 -2.23
N SER A 27 -5.43 -30.83 -1.32
CA SER A 27 -6.61 -31.69 -1.45
C SER A 27 -7.92 -30.98 -1.19
N ILE A 28 -7.89 -29.81 -0.50
CA ILE A 28 -9.09 -29.03 -0.21
C ILE A 28 -9.64 -28.43 -1.52
N GLU A 29 -10.92 -28.67 -1.77
CA GLU A 29 -11.63 -28.04 -2.88
C GLU A 29 -12.03 -26.61 -2.44
N VAL A 30 -11.49 -25.58 -3.12
CA VAL A 30 -11.77 -24.17 -2.83
C VAL A 30 -12.59 -23.57 -3.97
N THR A 31 -13.74 -23.00 -3.65
CA THR A 31 -14.59 -22.25 -4.59
C THR A 31 -14.70 -20.80 -4.13
N ILE A 32 -14.41 -19.86 -5.02
CA ILE A 32 -14.54 -18.41 -4.75
C ILE A 32 -15.80 -17.90 -5.49
N PHE A 33 -16.67 -17.22 -4.77
CA PHE A 33 -17.85 -16.57 -5.31
C PHE A 33 -17.63 -15.06 -5.35
N GLU A 34 -17.69 -14.47 -6.55
CA GLU A 34 -17.51 -13.04 -6.78
C GLU A 34 -18.81 -12.45 -7.37
N ALA A 35 -19.24 -11.31 -6.82
CA ALA A 35 -20.47 -10.66 -7.23
C ALA A 35 -20.32 -9.84 -8.53
N SER A 36 -19.08 -9.37 -8.81
CA SER A 36 -18.78 -8.62 -10.02
C SER A 36 -18.32 -9.54 -11.16
N ASN A 37 -18.13 -8.97 -12.35
CA ASN A 37 -17.64 -9.70 -13.53
C ASN A 37 -16.11 -9.81 -13.58
N ARG A 38 -15.38 -9.40 -12.51
CA ARG A 38 -13.92 -9.42 -12.45
C ARG A 38 -13.40 -9.77 -11.05
N VAL A 39 -12.20 -10.30 -10.98
CA VAL A 39 -11.43 -10.49 -9.75
C VAL A 39 -10.62 -9.24 -9.40
N GLY A 40 -10.07 -9.17 -8.18
CA GLY A 40 -9.19 -8.11 -7.72
C GLY A 40 -9.85 -7.13 -6.74
N GLY A 41 -11.17 -6.99 -6.75
CA GLY A 41 -11.89 -6.09 -5.83
C GLY A 41 -11.46 -4.63 -6.01
N LYS A 42 -10.89 -4.01 -4.97
CA LYS A 42 -10.38 -2.63 -5.00
C LYS A 42 -9.07 -2.47 -5.78
N ILE A 43 -8.35 -3.54 -6.05
CA ILE A 43 -7.16 -3.52 -6.90
C ILE A 43 -7.63 -3.59 -8.34
N GLN A 44 -7.36 -2.55 -9.09
CA GLN A 44 -7.76 -2.45 -10.48
C GLN A 44 -6.79 -1.58 -11.26
N THR A 45 -6.31 -2.09 -12.39
CA THR A 45 -5.46 -1.38 -13.33
C THR A 45 -6.25 -1.11 -14.60
N TYR A 46 -6.25 0.13 -15.06
CA TYR A 46 -6.78 0.55 -16.35
C TYR A 46 -5.65 0.74 -17.34
N ARG A 47 -5.81 0.21 -18.56
CA ARG A 47 -4.83 0.35 -19.63
C ARG A 47 -5.50 0.87 -20.89
N SER A 48 -5.02 2.00 -21.40
CA SER A 48 -5.48 2.61 -22.65
C SER A 48 -4.39 3.47 -23.24
N ASP A 49 -4.26 3.48 -24.56
CA ASP A 49 -3.39 4.37 -25.34
C ASP A 49 -1.92 4.38 -24.86
N GLY A 50 -1.41 3.23 -24.44
CA GLY A 50 -0.04 3.07 -23.91
C GLY A 50 0.14 3.51 -22.47
N TYR A 51 -0.92 3.94 -21.78
CA TYR A 51 -0.90 4.28 -20.35
C TYR A 51 -1.37 3.12 -19.49
N THR A 52 -0.72 2.98 -18.34
CA THR A 52 -1.15 2.10 -17.26
C THR A 52 -1.54 2.97 -16.07
N ILE A 53 -2.80 2.91 -15.66
CA ILE A 53 -3.37 3.74 -14.59
C ILE A 53 -3.92 2.83 -13.51
N GLU A 54 -3.35 2.93 -12.31
CA GLU A 54 -3.86 2.22 -11.15
C GLU A 54 -5.07 2.98 -10.58
N LEU A 55 -6.20 2.29 -10.48
CA LEU A 55 -7.46 2.85 -9.95
C LEU A 55 -7.67 2.50 -8.47
N GLY A 56 -6.70 1.85 -7.85
CA GLY A 56 -6.75 1.40 -6.47
C GLY A 56 -5.37 1.43 -5.81
N PRO A 57 -5.12 0.55 -4.82
CA PRO A 57 -3.80 0.43 -4.22
C PRO A 57 -2.75 0.02 -5.25
N GLU A 58 -1.69 0.80 -5.38
CA GLU A 58 -0.59 0.60 -6.33
C GLU A 58 0.70 0.11 -5.67
N SER A 59 0.76 0.18 -4.34
CA SER A 59 1.97 -0.14 -3.61
C SER A 59 1.68 -0.76 -2.25
N TYR A 60 2.67 -1.42 -1.70
CA TYR A 60 2.64 -1.94 -0.34
C TYR A 60 3.94 -1.65 0.40
N LEU A 61 3.91 -1.76 1.73
CA LEU A 61 5.08 -1.51 2.56
C LEU A 61 6.07 -2.68 2.47
N GLY A 62 7.22 -2.47 1.85
CA GLY A 62 8.26 -3.49 1.66
C GLY A 62 8.77 -4.13 2.96
N ARG A 63 8.65 -3.45 4.12
CA ARG A 63 8.94 -4.05 5.44
C ARG A 63 7.95 -5.15 5.87
N LYS A 64 6.80 -5.26 5.19
CA LYS A 64 5.83 -6.35 5.37
C LYS A 64 6.11 -7.40 4.30
N THR A 65 6.94 -8.39 4.63
CA THR A 65 7.48 -9.35 3.65
C THR A 65 6.43 -10.27 3.04
N ILE A 66 5.29 -10.48 3.72
CA ILE A 66 4.25 -11.43 3.29
C ILE A 66 3.82 -11.25 1.82
N MET A 67 3.68 -9.99 1.35
CA MET A 67 3.31 -9.74 -0.05
C MET A 67 4.46 -10.07 -1.02
N THR A 68 5.70 -9.76 -0.61
CA THR A 68 6.89 -10.13 -1.38
C THR A 68 7.04 -11.64 -1.46
N ASP A 69 6.80 -12.36 -0.37
CA ASP A 69 6.89 -13.82 -0.31
C ASP A 69 5.82 -14.47 -1.20
N VAL A 70 4.58 -13.98 -1.16
CA VAL A 70 3.52 -14.44 -2.07
C VAL A 70 3.87 -14.14 -3.53
N ALA A 71 4.38 -12.94 -3.83
CA ALA A 71 4.78 -12.59 -5.21
C ALA A 71 5.86 -13.52 -5.74
N LYS A 72 6.86 -13.88 -4.92
CA LYS A 72 7.88 -14.89 -5.26
C LYS A 72 7.26 -16.26 -5.53
N ASP A 73 6.40 -16.71 -4.64
CA ASP A 73 5.76 -18.01 -4.74
C ASP A 73 4.93 -18.18 -6.04
N ILE A 74 4.34 -17.08 -6.53
CA ILE A 74 3.55 -17.09 -7.77
C ILE A 74 4.33 -16.63 -9.01
N GLY A 75 5.66 -16.46 -8.88
CA GLY A 75 6.56 -16.16 -10.00
C GLY A 75 6.59 -14.69 -10.45
N LEU A 76 6.12 -13.76 -9.62
CA LEU A 76 6.10 -12.31 -9.90
C LEU A 76 7.28 -11.56 -9.27
N GLU A 77 8.34 -12.24 -8.83
CA GLU A 77 9.49 -11.59 -8.17
C GLU A 77 10.14 -10.52 -9.06
N ASN A 78 10.29 -10.81 -10.34
CA ASN A 78 10.93 -9.91 -11.30
C ASN A 78 10.06 -8.72 -11.71
N ASP A 79 8.77 -8.75 -11.38
CA ASP A 79 7.83 -7.65 -11.65
C ASP A 79 7.75 -6.66 -10.47
N LEU A 80 8.39 -6.99 -9.34
CA LEU A 80 8.43 -6.12 -8.19
C LEU A 80 9.40 -4.96 -8.45
N ILE A 81 8.86 -3.75 -8.38
CA ILE A 81 9.64 -2.51 -8.49
C ILE A 81 9.68 -1.77 -7.17
N THR A 82 10.75 -1.05 -6.92
CA THR A 82 10.90 -0.16 -5.76
C THR A 82 11.02 1.28 -6.23
N ASN A 83 10.51 2.21 -5.42
CA ASN A 83 10.72 3.61 -5.70
C ASN A 83 12.22 3.96 -5.63
N THR A 84 12.73 4.53 -6.70
CA THR A 84 14.13 5.00 -6.79
C THR A 84 14.33 6.36 -6.15
N THR A 85 13.25 7.15 -6.01
CA THR A 85 13.26 8.48 -5.39
C THR A 85 12.49 8.43 -4.08
N GLY A 86 13.18 8.57 -2.96
CA GLY A 86 12.56 8.58 -1.62
C GLY A 86 11.88 9.91 -1.26
N GLN A 87 11.55 10.79 -2.25
CA GLN A 87 10.98 12.10 -1.98
C GLN A 87 9.52 12.18 -2.44
N SER A 88 8.62 12.43 -1.50
CA SER A 88 7.21 12.75 -1.77
C SER A 88 6.97 14.26 -1.63
N TYR A 89 6.01 14.76 -2.40
CA TYR A 89 5.62 16.17 -2.40
C TYR A 89 4.15 16.35 -2.06
N ILE A 90 3.85 17.44 -1.37
CA ILE A 90 2.47 17.87 -1.08
C ILE A 90 2.17 19.10 -1.92
N PHE A 91 1.12 19.03 -2.72
CA PHE A 91 0.60 20.21 -3.44
C PHE A 91 -0.29 21.00 -2.51
N ALA A 92 0.15 22.21 -2.16
CA ALA A 92 -0.59 23.14 -1.30
C ALA A 92 -0.30 24.57 -1.74
N LYS A 93 -1.28 25.48 -1.59
CA LYS A 93 -1.14 26.90 -1.95
C LYS A 93 -0.55 27.11 -3.35
N ASN A 94 -1.00 26.32 -4.31
CA ASN A 94 -0.56 26.34 -5.70
C ASN A 94 0.95 26.07 -5.93
N LYS A 95 1.59 25.33 -5.00
CA LYS A 95 3.01 24.95 -5.05
C LYS A 95 3.22 23.54 -4.54
N LEU A 96 4.27 22.88 -5.03
CA LEU A 96 4.74 21.60 -4.51
C LEU A 96 5.73 21.84 -3.36
N TYR A 97 5.46 21.24 -2.24
CA TYR A 97 6.32 21.26 -1.06
C TYR A 97 6.83 19.85 -0.80
N PRO A 98 8.15 19.64 -0.71
CA PRO A 98 8.68 18.34 -0.33
C PRO A 98 8.27 18.01 1.11
N ILE A 99 7.92 16.74 1.34
CA ILE A 99 7.74 16.25 2.71
C ILE A 99 9.10 16.31 3.41
N PRO A 100 9.19 16.84 4.65
CA PRO A 100 10.46 16.91 5.37
C PRO A 100 11.12 15.54 5.45
N GLY A 101 12.42 15.48 5.14
CA GLY A 101 13.22 14.26 5.29
C GLY A 101 13.14 13.71 6.71
N GLY A 102 13.24 12.38 6.85
CA GLY A 102 13.10 11.71 8.15
C GLY A 102 11.64 11.60 8.64
N SER A 103 10.63 11.96 7.82
CA SER A 103 9.22 11.79 8.21
C SER A 103 8.79 10.34 8.02
N ILE A 104 8.15 9.76 9.05
CA ILE A 104 7.52 8.44 8.98
C ILE A 104 6.00 8.65 8.96
N MET A 105 5.34 8.23 7.88
CA MET A 105 3.88 8.40 7.68
C MET A 105 3.40 9.86 7.88
N GLY A 106 4.22 10.84 7.47
CA GLY A 106 3.92 12.26 7.61
C GLY A 106 4.26 12.86 8.98
N ILE A 107 4.70 12.06 9.93
CA ILE A 107 5.15 12.53 11.26
C ILE A 107 6.65 12.81 11.17
N PRO A 108 7.09 14.07 11.39
CA PRO A 108 8.51 14.40 11.39
C PRO A 108 9.24 13.71 12.55
N THR A 109 10.27 12.93 12.24
CA THR A 109 11.17 12.34 13.25
C THR A 109 12.43 13.18 13.45
N ASP A 110 12.71 14.06 12.49
CA ASP A 110 13.85 14.98 12.50
C ASP A 110 13.40 16.43 12.66
N ILE A 111 13.92 17.10 13.70
CA ILE A 111 13.54 18.49 14.03
C ILE A 111 14.09 19.48 12.99
N LYS A 112 15.31 19.27 12.48
CA LYS A 112 15.95 20.22 11.55
C LYS A 112 15.18 20.36 10.22
N PRO A 113 14.81 19.29 9.51
CA PRO A 113 13.96 19.38 8.32
C PRO A 113 12.57 19.94 8.62
N PHE A 114 11.99 19.62 9.78
CA PHE A 114 10.71 20.14 10.22
C PHE A 114 10.73 21.66 10.40
N ILE A 115 11.75 22.22 11.03
CA ILE A 115 11.87 23.67 11.20
C ILE A 115 12.07 24.38 9.84
N LYS A 116 12.83 23.78 8.92
CA LYS A 116 13.16 24.37 7.61
C LYS A 116 11.99 24.30 6.60
N THR A 117 11.06 23.37 6.75
CA THR A 117 9.96 23.24 5.77
C THR A 117 9.09 24.49 5.72
N ARG A 118 8.67 24.87 4.50
CA ARG A 118 7.68 25.93 4.26
C ARG A 118 6.24 25.40 4.14
N LEU A 119 6.06 24.09 4.26
CA LEU A 119 4.74 23.45 4.21
C LEU A 119 3.87 23.86 5.40
N ILE A 120 4.48 24.00 6.58
CA ILE A 120 3.82 24.31 7.83
C ILE A 120 4.16 25.76 8.22
N SER A 121 3.14 26.53 8.61
CA SER A 121 3.34 27.91 9.07
C SER A 121 4.16 27.98 10.36
N PRO A 122 4.83 29.09 10.67
CA PRO A 122 5.57 29.26 11.93
C PRO A 122 4.68 28.98 13.17
N ILE A 123 3.46 29.47 13.17
CA ILE A 123 2.49 29.22 14.25
C ILE A 123 2.15 27.72 14.34
N GLY A 124 1.97 27.05 13.20
CA GLY A 124 1.73 25.61 13.15
C GLY A 124 2.91 24.80 13.72
N LYS A 125 4.14 25.25 13.48
CA LYS A 125 5.35 24.60 14.05
C LYS A 125 5.42 24.76 15.56
N LEU A 126 5.11 25.96 16.09
CA LEU A 126 5.03 26.19 17.52
C LEU A 126 3.95 25.32 18.17
N ARG A 127 2.79 25.22 17.54
CA ARG A 127 1.69 24.37 18.01
C ARG A 127 2.05 22.90 18.04
N ALA A 128 2.72 22.39 16.99
CA ALA A 128 3.24 21.03 16.98
C ALA A 128 4.28 20.77 18.07
N GLY A 129 5.10 21.78 18.42
CA GLY A 129 6.04 21.71 19.54
C GLY A 129 5.35 21.53 20.89
N LEU A 130 4.15 22.07 21.08
CA LEU A 130 3.39 21.90 22.32
C LEU A 130 2.90 20.47 22.54
N ASP A 131 2.74 19.67 21.46
CA ASP A 131 2.32 18.28 21.56
C ASP A 131 3.39 17.39 22.21
N LEU A 132 4.67 17.83 22.20
CA LEU A 132 5.75 17.15 22.92
C LEU A 132 5.59 17.22 24.46
N PHE A 133 4.82 18.19 24.96
CA PHE A 133 4.58 18.40 26.39
C PHE A 133 3.21 17.92 26.85
N LYS A 134 2.37 17.46 25.93
CA LYS A 134 1.09 16.83 26.29
C LYS A 134 1.32 15.34 26.51
N LYS A 135 1.01 14.92 27.73
CA LYS A 135 0.92 13.50 28.09
C LYS A 135 -0.40 12.93 27.61
#